data_d4b455dc72d7ed60019b7cbcd6577786
#
_entry.id   d4b455dc72d7ed60019b7cbcd6577786
#
_cell.length_a   1.000
_cell.length_b   1.000
_cell.length_c   1.000
_cell.angle_alpha   90.00
_cell.angle_beta   90.00
_cell.angle_gamma   90.00
#
_symmetry.space_group_name_H-M   'P 1'
#
loop_
_entity.id
_entity.type
_entity.pdbx_description
1 polymer ?
#
loop_
_entity_poly.entity_id
_entity_poly.type
_entity_poly.pdbx_seq_one_letter_code
_entity_poly.pdbx_strand_id
1 'polypeptide(L)'
;MIRFLQPSLAPWLLAAFVLVALLKWRVRWRFAASTMVRSLGTSAYGASMFRRLPFAVLAVALLLIGTALLRPVIPYSQAEVQSRGLDIVVLLDLSSSMQEEMGGAKVKRSKPAVVRTRLEATKNAIRTFIGARRDDRIGLVVFSDNPYVVSPLTFDHNYLLRYVDLIDDQILQNEGQTAIGDGLALSNYMLSRQAREGSHGHQVIVLFTDGEYNRGRDPIEVLGESKDADIRVHVIGVDLDQEVKEKPAVMQLMNTVERNGGKTYNAESERDLVAASRAIDSIEKSLLISKVYVQDVPVYQWFAVPALVCLVAAMGLRAIPYFVDQT
;
A
#
# COMPACT_ATOMS: atom_id res chain seq x y z
N MET A 1 6.10 5.17 22.90
CA MET A 1 7.32 5.82 23.41
C MET A 1 7.47 7.15 22.69
N ILE A 2 7.59 8.29 23.40
CA ILE A 2 7.74 9.61 22.75
C ILE A 2 9.14 9.71 22.15
N ARG A 3 9.23 10.10 20.89
CA ARG A 3 10.48 10.33 20.16
C ARG A 3 10.59 11.83 19.86
N PHE A 4 11.81 12.38 19.95
CA PHE A 4 12.06 13.78 19.61
C PHE A 4 12.67 13.87 18.21
N LEU A 5 12.04 14.68 17.34
CA LEU A 5 12.51 14.85 15.96
C LEU A 5 13.77 15.73 15.88
N GLN A 6 13.94 16.64 16.84
CA GLN A 6 15.09 17.60 16.83
C GLN A 6 15.87 17.57 18.16
N PRO A 7 16.49 16.45 18.53
CA PRO A 7 17.26 16.37 19.79
C PRO A 7 18.49 17.26 19.80
N SER A 8 18.99 17.68 18.61
CA SER A 8 20.13 18.58 18.46
C SER A 8 19.88 19.98 19.00
N LEU A 9 18.63 20.39 19.20
CA LEU A 9 18.28 21.67 19.83
C LEU A 9 18.38 21.64 21.36
N ALA A 10 18.40 20.48 21.99
CA ALA A 10 18.44 20.35 23.45
C ALA A 10 19.64 21.09 24.10
N PRO A 11 20.90 20.96 23.63
CA PRO A 11 22.03 21.70 24.23
C PRO A 11 21.89 23.21 24.08
N TRP A 12 21.35 23.71 22.99
CA TRP A 12 21.14 25.14 22.78
C TRP A 12 20.07 25.70 23.68
N LEU A 13 18.97 24.97 23.90
CA LEU A 13 17.90 25.34 24.84
C LEU A 13 18.43 25.39 26.29
N LEU A 14 19.23 24.38 26.64
CA LEU A 14 19.87 24.34 27.96
C LEU A 14 20.85 25.50 28.16
N ALA A 15 21.67 25.82 27.16
CA ALA A 15 22.57 26.95 27.19
C ALA A 15 21.80 28.28 27.33
N ALA A 16 20.70 28.48 26.61
CA ALA A 16 19.85 29.63 26.72
C ALA A 16 19.24 29.77 28.11
N PHE A 17 18.76 28.65 28.70
CA PHE A 17 18.21 28.65 30.05
C PHE A 17 19.25 29.02 31.09
N VAL A 18 20.46 28.48 31.01
CA VAL A 18 21.60 28.82 31.89
C VAL A 18 21.99 30.27 31.73
N LEU A 19 22.03 30.78 30.50
CA LEU A 19 22.37 32.20 30.24
C LEU A 19 21.35 33.14 30.90
N VAL A 20 20.05 32.85 30.75
CA VAL A 20 18.98 33.64 31.41
C VAL A 20 19.12 33.58 32.92
N ALA A 21 19.39 32.41 33.49
CA ALA A 21 19.59 32.25 34.94
C ALA A 21 20.82 33.05 35.43
N LEU A 22 21.95 33.01 34.72
CA LEU A 22 23.16 33.77 35.03
C LEU A 22 22.95 35.30 34.91
N LEU A 23 22.29 35.75 33.87
CA LEU A 23 21.96 37.17 33.69
C LEU A 23 21.10 37.69 34.85
N LYS A 24 20.10 36.89 35.26
CA LYS A 24 19.22 37.24 36.38
C LYS A 24 19.98 37.24 37.72
N TRP A 25 20.90 36.30 37.91
CA TRP A 25 21.79 36.29 39.08
C TRP A 25 22.70 37.52 39.13
N ARG A 26 23.32 37.88 37.99
CA ARG A 26 24.19 39.03 37.87
C ARG A 26 23.45 40.37 38.10
N VAL A 27 22.21 40.48 37.61
CA VAL A 27 21.36 41.67 37.85
C VAL A 27 21.03 41.80 39.33
N ARG A 28 20.68 40.75 40.04
CA ARG A 28 20.44 40.74 41.47
C ARG A 28 21.66 41.28 42.29
N TRP A 29 22.86 40.87 41.90
CA TRP A 29 24.09 41.35 42.58
C TRP A 29 24.36 42.82 42.39
N ARG A 30 23.95 43.40 41.29
CA ARG A 30 24.15 44.82 41.00
C ARG A 30 23.19 45.72 41.79
N PHE A 31 21.98 45.27 42.02
CA PHE A 31 20.98 46.01 42.81
C PHE A 31 21.19 45.88 44.32
N ALA A 32 21.80 44.84 44.80
CA ALA A 32 22.12 44.66 46.21
C ALA A 32 23.22 45.59 46.73
N ALA A 33 23.91 46.29 45.85
CA ALA A 33 25.03 47.19 46.16
C ALA A 33 24.64 48.65 46.38
N SER A 34 23.35 49.03 46.24
CA SER A 34 22.93 50.39 46.51
C SER A 34 22.67 50.60 48.01
N THR A 35 23.48 51.45 48.64
CA THR A 35 23.55 51.68 50.09
C THR A 35 22.32 52.33 50.71
N MET A 36 21.37 52.83 49.93
CA MET A 36 20.21 53.54 50.40
C MET A 36 19.06 52.66 50.97
N VAL A 37 19.05 51.37 50.60
CA VAL A 37 17.99 50.46 51.07
C VAL A 37 18.28 49.84 52.46
N ARG A 38 19.51 50.02 52.95
CA ARG A 38 19.98 49.47 54.24
C ARG A 38 19.43 50.18 55.47
N SER A 39 18.87 51.40 55.34
CA SER A 39 18.38 52.22 56.44
C SER A 39 16.90 52.07 56.78
N LEU A 40 16.13 51.45 55.94
CA LEU A 40 14.71 51.18 56.19
C LEU A 40 14.65 49.78 56.85
N GLY A 41 14.48 49.78 58.14
CA GLY A 41 14.49 48.67 59.09
C GLY A 41 14.04 47.33 58.50
N THR A 42 14.89 46.36 58.64
CA THR A 42 14.56 44.93 58.49
C THR A 42 13.47 44.53 59.45
N SER A 43 12.20 44.80 59.10
CA SER A 43 11.13 44.03 59.72
C SER A 43 11.27 42.61 59.21
N ALA A 44 11.67 41.71 60.10
CA ALA A 44 11.84 40.28 59.87
C ALA A 44 10.51 39.62 59.55
N TYR A 45 9.92 39.94 58.41
CA TYR A 45 8.93 39.10 57.81
C TYR A 45 9.70 37.98 57.11
N GLY A 46 9.68 36.80 57.73
CA GLY A 46 10.31 35.59 57.14
C GLY A 46 9.90 35.50 55.68
N ALA A 47 10.91 35.39 54.80
CA ALA A 47 10.73 35.29 53.37
C ALA A 47 9.86 34.09 53.10
N SER A 48 8.56 34.31 52.95
CA SER A 48 7.59 33.23 52.71
C SER A 48 8.02 32.51 51.41
N MET A 49 8.16 31.23 51.48
CA MET A 49 8.48 30.35 50.34
C MET A 49 7.56 30.62 49.16
N PHE A 50 6.33 31.06 49.42
CA PHE A 50 5.32 31.46 48.43
C PHE A 50 5.71 32.69 47.58
N ARG A 51 6.60 33.55 48.01
CA ARG A 51 7.09 34.68 47.22
C ARG A 51 7.88 34.25 45.98
N ARG A 52 8.41 33.02 45.99
CA ARG A 52 9.14 32.43 44.85
C ARG A 52 8.22 31.72 43.86
N LEU A 53 6.93 31.59 44.15
CA LEU A 53 5.95 30.87 43.34
C LEU A 53 5.89 31.37 41.89
N PRO A 54 5.81 32.68 41.59
CA PRO A 54 5.77 33.16 40.21
C PRO A 54 6.99 32.76 39.39
N PHE A 55 8.16 32.68 40.05
CA PHE A 55 9.41 32.27 39.39
C PHE A 55 9.43 30.75 39.13
N ALA A 56 8.94 29.96 40.04
CA ALA A 56 8.83 28.52 39.87
C ALA A 56 7.88 28.18 38.73
N VAL A 57 6.71 28.83 38.66
CA VAL A 57 5.75 28.65 37.57
C VAL A 57 6.33 29.08 36.23
N LEU A 58 7.07 30.19 36.20
CA LEU A 58 7.74 30.64 34.97
C LEU A 58 8.84 29.66 34.51
N ALA A 59 9.62 29.09 35.45
CA ALA A 59 10.63 28.07 35.11
C ALA A 59 9.98 26.82 34.53
N VAL A 60 8.87 26.38 35.09
CA VAL A 60 8.08 25.25 34.55
C VAL A 60 7.57 25.59 33.13
N ALA A 61 7.03 26.79 32.91
CA ALA A 61 6.55 27.23 31.60
C ALA A 61 7.70 27.17 30.56
N LEU A 62 8.89 27.66 30.90
CA LEU A 62 10.05 27.63 30.02
C LEU A 62 10.54 26.22 29.70
N LEU A 63 10.50 25.31 30.68
CA LEU A 63 10.82 23.89 30.46
C LEU A 63 9.80 23.22 29.50
N LEU A 64 8.52 23.50 29.69
CA LEU A 64 7.48 22.97 28.82
C LEU A 64 7.57 23.54 27.40
N ILE A 65 7.92 24.81 27.24
CA ILE A 65 8.19 25.40 25.91
C ILE A 65 9.41 24.73 25.28
N GLY A 66 10.48 24.53 26.05
CA GLY A 66 11.69 23.85 25.58
C GLY A 66 11.40 22.44 25.10
N THR A 67 10.59 21.67 25.84
CA THR A 67 10.17 20.31 25.41
C THR A 67 9.29 20.35 24.17
N ALA A 68 8.40 21.33 24.03
CA ALA A 68 7.58 21.50 22.84
C ALA A 68 8.43 21.82 21.59
N LEU A 69 9.49 22.62 21.73
CA LEU A 69 10.41 22.97 20.65
C LEU A 69 11.24 21.77 20.14
N LEU A 70 11.47 20.76 20.97
CA LEU A 70 12.14 19.52 20.55
C LEU A 70 11.28 18.64 19.62
N ARG A 71 10.06 19.09 19.30
CA ARG A 71 9.08 18.39 18.45
C ARG A 71 8.88 16.95 18.90
N PRO A 72 8.27 16.71 20.07
CA PRO A 72 7.90 15.38 20.50
C PRO A 72 6.87 14.77 19.55
N VAL A 73 7.12 13.56 19.09
CA VAL A 73 6.23 12.78 18.22
C VAL A 73 5.97 11.43 18.85
N ILE A 74 4.78 10.92 18.65
CA ILE A 74 4.46 9.52 18.93
C ILE A 74 4.49 8.82 17.58
N PRO A 75 5.37 7.82 17.37
CA PRO A 75 5.29 6.99 16.18
C PRO A 75 3.96 6.25 16.25
N TYR A 76 2.98 6.74 15.52
CA TYR A 76 1.74 6.06 15.28
C TYR A 76 1.97 5.15 14.09
N SER A 77 2.35 3.91 14.35
CA SER A 77 2.19 2.89 13.33
C SER A 77 0.68 2.67 13.22
N GLN A 78 0.00 3.46 12.41
CA GLN A 78 -1.11 2.91 11.70
C GLN A 78 -0.49 1.82 10.84
N ALA A 79 -0.53 0.60 11.35
CA ALA A 79 -0.75 -0.51 10.47
C ALA A 79 -2.18 -0.32 9.92
N GLU A 80 -2.41 0.74 9.17
CA GLU A 80 -3.25 0.63 8.03
C GLU A 80 -2.49 -0.38 7.18
N VAL A 81 -2.78 -1.64 7.42
CA VAL A 81 -2.77 -2.63 6.38
C VAL A 81 -3.81 -2.09 5.40
N GLN A 82 -3.45 -1.02 4.66
CA GLN A 82 -3.90 -0.93 3.31
C GLN A 82 -3.26 -2.16 2.67
N SER A 83 -3.91 -3.28 2.85
CA SER A 83 -3.93 -4.36 1.89
C SER A 83 -4.38 -3.66 0.61
N ARG A 84 -3.41 -3.06 -0.09
CA ARG A 84 -3.62 -2.61 -1.45
C ARG A 84 -3.76 -3.91 -2.18
N GLY A 85 -5.02 -4.35 -2.36
CA GLY A 85 -5.33 -5.47 -3.17
C GLY A 85 -4.70 -5.27 -4.54
N LEU A 86 -4.41 -6.34 -5.22
CA LEU A 86 -3.96 -6.33 -6.60
C LEU A 86 -5.13 -5.89 -7.50
N ASP A 87 -4.78 -5.20 -8.58
CA ASP A 87 -5.67 -4.99 -9.72
C ASP A 87 -5.39 -6.10 -10.74
N ILE A 88 -6.29 -7.05 -10.86
CA ILE A 88 -6.09 -8.24 -11.66
C ILE A 88 -7.08 -8.27 -12.81
N VAL A 89 -6.58 -8.45 -14.02
CA VAL A 89 -7.43 -8.82 -15.16
C VAL A 89 -7.22 -10.29 -15.46
N VAL A 90 -8.30 -11.05 -15.36
CA VAL A 90 -8.38 -12.40 -15.89
C VAL A 90 -8.71 -12.29 -17.36
N LEU A 91 -7.79 -12.75 -18.22
CA LEU A 91 -7.95 -12.79 -19.66
C LEU A 91 -8.14 -14.23 -20.10
N LEU A 92 -9.34 -14.56 -20.58
CA LEU A 92 -9.77 -15.92 -20.90
C LEU A 92 -9.92 -16.11 -22.40
N ASP A 93 -9.25 -17.12 -22.92
CA ASP A 93 -9.35 -17.58 -24.29
C ASP A 93 -10.65 -18.37 -24.50
N LEU A 94 -11.43 -18.01 -25.52
CA LEU A 94 -12.64 -18.70 -25.95
C LEU A 94 -12.54 -19.21 -27.40
N SER A 95 -11.30 -19.34 -27.91
CA SER A 95 -11.07 -19.92 -29.23
C SER A 95 -11.56 -21.36 -29.33
N SER A 96 -11.73 -21.86 -30.56
CA SER A 96 -12.30 -23.18 -30.81
C SER A 96 -11.52 -24.33 -30.15
N SER A 97 -10.21 -24.18 -29.97
CA SER A 97 -9.35 -25.16 -29.31
C SER A 97 -9.68 -25.34 -27.81
N MET A 98 -10.23 -24.31 -27.15
CA MET A 98 -10.67 -24.39 -25.76
C MET A 98 -11.93 -25.24 -25.56
N GLN A 99 -12.64 -25.60 -26.62
CA GLN A 99 -13.80 -26.50 -26.60
C GLN A 99 -13.39 -27.98 -26.63
N GLU A 100 -12.12 -28.27 -26.92
CA GLU A 100 -11.63 -29.64 -26.92
C GLU A 100 -11.54 -30.25 -25.51
N GLU A 101 -11.49 -31.60 -25.48
CA GLU A 101 -11.33 -32.31 -24.22
C GLU A 101 -9.96 -32.11 -23.63
N MET A 102 -9.87 -31.78 -22.33
CA MET A 102 -8.62 -31.62 -21.61
C MET A 102 -7.87 -32.97 -21.48
N GLY A 103 -6.56 -32.98 -21.77
CA GLY A 103 -5.70 -34.13 -21.63
C GLY A 103 -5.57 -35.02 -22.89
N GLY A 104 -6.16 -34.64 -24.02
CA GLY A 104 -6.00 -35.28 -25.32
C GLY A 104 -6.37 -36.77 -25.33
N ALA A 105 -6.35 -37.39 -26.50
CA ALA A 105 -6.75 -38.82 -26.73
C ALA A 105 -5.84 -39.89 -26.06
N LYS A 106 -4.89 -39.50 -25.22
CA LYS A 106 -3.88 -40.44 -24.64
C LYS A 106 -4.30 -41.12 -23.34
N VAL A 107 -5.38 -40.68 -22.69
CA VAL A 107 -5.82 -41.30 -21.44
C VAL A 107 -6.77 -42.46 -21.77
N LYS A 108 -6.27 -43.71 -21.86
CA LYS A 108 -7.09 -44.92 -21.81
C LYS A 108 -7.81 -44.96 -20.47
N ARG A 109 -9.05 -44.51 -20.44
CA ARG A 109 -9.88 -44.43 -19.23
C ARG A 109 -10.44 -45.81 -18.90
N SER A 110 -10.10 -46.33 -17.75
CA SER A 110 -10.72 -47.56 -17.16
C SER A 110 -11.99 -47.28 -16.36
N LYS A 111 -12.49 -46.04 -16.29
CA LYS A 111 -13.76 -45.64 -15.66
C LYS A 111 -14.40 -44.46 -16.40
N PRO A 112 -15.74 -44.33 -16.47
CA PRO A 112 -16.42 -43.17 -17.03
C PRO A 112 -16.18 -41.96 -16.10
N ALA A 113 -15.14 -41.20 -16.36
CA ALA A 113 -14.96 -39.87 -15.78
C ALA A 113 -15.74 -38.88 -16.64
N VAL A 114 -16.35 -37.89 -16.00
CA VAL A 114 -16.98 -36.75 -16.69
C VAL A 114 -15.92 -36.09 -17.53
N VAL A 115 -16.08 -36.14 -18.84
CA VAL A 115 -15.21 -35.49 -19.80
C VAL A 115 -15.49 -34.00 -19.70
N ARG A 116 -14.50 -33.23 -19.33
CA ARG A 116 -14.61 -31.76 -19.26
C ARG A 116 -13.80 -31.13 -20.39
N THR A 117 -14.37 -30.13 -21.00
CA THR A 117 -13.62 -29.31 -21.98
C THR A 117 -12.53 -28.49 -21.28
N ARG A 118 -11.52 -28.06 -22.04
CA ARG A 118 -10.48 -27.15 -21.54
C ARG A 118 -11.13 -25.88 -20.94
N LEU A 119 -12.17 -25.35 -21.58
CA LEU A 119 -12.92 -24.18 -21.09
C LEU A 119 -13.57 -24.45 -19.71
N GLU A 120 -14.26 -25.59 -19.54
CA GLU A 120 -14.89 -25.92 -18.26
C GLU A 120 -13.86 -26.09 -17.12
N ALA A 121 -12.74 -26.74 -17.41
CA ALA A 121 -11.65 -26.89 -16.45
C ALA A 121 -11.05 -25.53 -16.07
N THR A 122 -10.87 -24.65 -17.05
CA THR A 122 -10.37 -23.28 -16.84
C THR A 122 -11.36 -22.44 -16.04
N LYS A 123 -12.67 -22.51 -16.31
CA LYS A 123 -13.70 -21.82 -15.52
C LYS A 123 -13.65 -22.24 -14.03
N ASN A 124 -13.45 -23.53 -13.74
CA ASN A 124 -13.30 -24.02 -12.38
C ASN A 124 -12.03 -23.49 -11.69
N ALA A 125 -10.93 -23.41 -12.42
CA ALA A 125 -9.70 -22.79 -11.91
C ALA A 125 -9.89 -21.30 -11.63
N ILE A 126 -10.55 -20.56 -12.52
CA ILE A 126 -10.88 -19.15 -12.34
C ILE A 126 -11.80 -18.95 -11.12
N ARG A 127 -12.82 -19.80 -10.92
CA ARG A 127 -13.67 -19.74 -9.70
C ARG A 127 -12.83 -19.91 -8.44
N THR A 128 -11.92 -20.87 -8.44
CA THR A 128 -11.02 -21.11 -7.30
C THR A 128 -10.09 -19.93 -7.07
N PHE A 129 -9.56 -19.34 -8.15
CA PHE A 129 -8.70 -18.18 -8.14
C PHE A 129 -9.39 -16.93 -7.55
N ILE A 130 -10.60 -16.63 -8.01
CA ILE A 130 -11.40 -15.52 -7.52
C ILE A 130 -11.81 -15.74 -6.06
N GLY A 131 -12.27 -16.96 -5.71
CA GLY A 131 -12.73 -17.29 -4.36
C GLY A 131 -11.64 -17.23 -3.28
N ALA A 132 -10.36 -17.34 -3.66
CA ALA A 132 -9.22 -17.22 -2.76
C ALA A 132 -8.84 -15.76 -2.45
N ARG A 133 -9.43 -14.77 -3.11
CA ARG A 133 -9.08 -13.35 -3.05
C ARG A 133 -10.24 -12.55 -2.49
N ARG A 134 -10.00 -11.79 -1.42
CA ARG A 134 -11.04 -10.97 -0.78
C ARG A 134 -10.80 -9.47 -0.98
N ASP A 135 -9.53 -9.09 -1.10
CA ASP A 135 -9.12 -7.69 -1.06
C ASP A 135 -8.66 -7.17 -2.43
N ASP A 136 -8.60 -8.07 -3.45
CA ASP A 136 -8.17 -7.73 -4.80
C ASP A 136 -9.35 -7.26 -5.66
N ARG A 137 -9.12 -6.32 -6.57
CA ARG A 137 -10.07 -6.01 -7.64
C ARG A 137 -9.80 -6.90 -8.82
N ILE A 138 -10.84 -7.55 -9.30
CA ILE A 138 -10.72 -8.49 -10.41
C ILE A 138 -11.65 -8.05 -11.54
N GLY A 139 -11.10 -7.96 -12.74
CA GLY A 139 -11.85 -7.79 -13.99
C GLY A 139 -11.77 -9.04 -14.85
N LEU A 140 -12.72 -9.21 -15.75
CA LEU A 140 -12.78 -10.34 -16.67
C LEU A 140 -12.87 -9.85 -18.11
N VAL A 141 -11.91 -10.25 -18.90
CA VAL A 141 -11.87 -10.04 -20.35
C VAL A 141 -11.86 -11.43 -21.00
N VAL A 142 -12.65 -11.60 -22.03
CA VAL A 142 -12.65 -12.79 -22.87
C VAL A 142 -12.22 -12.41 -24.27
N PHE A 143 -11.63 -13.33 -25.01
CA PHE A 143 -11.26 -13.10 -26.40
C PHE A 143 -11.38 -14.36 -27.24
N SER A 144 -11.60 -14.17 -28.50
CA SER A 144 -11.48 -15.12 -29.60
C SER A 144 -10.97 -14.35 -30.81
N ASP A 145 -11.77 -14.07 -31.81
CA ASP A 145 -11.45 -13.20 -32.94
C ASP A 145 -11.25 -11.73 -32.51
N ASN A 146 -11.98 -11.30 -31.48
CA ASN A 146 -11.93 -9.99 -30.86
C ASN A 146 -12.01 -10.09 -29.32
N PRO A 147 -11.43 -9.13 -28.59
CA PRO A 147 -11.55 -9.11 -27.13
C PRO A 147 -12.79 -8.34 -26.66
N TYR A 148 -13.40 -8.81 -25.57
CA TYR A 148 -14.58 -8.23 -24.94
C TYR A 148 -14.40 -8.12 -23.42
N VAL A 149 -14.76 -6.95 -22.86
CA VAL A 149 -14.82 -6.78 -21.41
C VAL A 149 -16.13 -7.39 -20.89
N VAL A 150 -16.05 -8.49 -20.18
CA VAL A 150 -17.21 -9.14 -19.54
C VAL A 150 -17.54 -8.45 -18.22
N SER A 151 -16.50 -8.12 -17.44
CA SER A 151 -16.64 -7.38 -16.19
C SER A 151 -15.49 -6.39 -16.02
N PRO A 152 -15.76 -5.12 -15.69
CA PRO A 152 -14.71 -4.20 -15.27
C PRO A 152 -14.11 -4.65 -13.93
N LEU A 153 -13.03 -4.01 -13.50
CA LEU A 153 -12.41 -4.24 -12.20
C LEU A 153 -13.40 -3.98 -11.06
N THR A 154 -13.68 -5.01 -10.27
CA THR A 154 -14.66 -4.97 -9.17
C THR A 154 -14.16 -5.72 -7.94
N PHE A 155 -14.61 -5.29 -6.75
CA PHE A 155 -14.50 -6.06 -5.51
C PHE A 155 -15.67 -7.03 -5.30
N ASP A 156 -16.73 -6.91 -6.11
CA ASP A 156 -17.86 -7.84 -6.03
C ASP A 156 -17.55 -9.15 -6.76
N HIS A 157 -16.85 -10.02 -6.06
CA HIS A 157 -16.46 -11.33 -6.58
C HIS A 157 -17.66 -12.25 -6.83
N ASN A 158 -18.76 -12.07 -6.08
CA ASN A 158 -19.97 -12.87 -6.31
C ASN A 158 -20.63 -12.50 -7.66
N TYR A 159 -20.62 -11.22 -7.99
CA TYR A 159 -21.06 -10.73 -9.28
C TYR A 159 -20.19 -11.30 -10.41
N LEU A 160 -18.86 -11.22 -10.24
CA LEU A 160 -17.90 -11.74 -11.22
C LEU A 160 -18.06 -13.24 -11.47
N LEU A 161 -18.25 -14.04 -10.41
CA LEU A 161 -18.45 -15.48 -10.50
C LEU A 161 -19.70 -15.85 -11.31
N ARG A 162 -20.79 -15.06 -11.19
CA ARG A 162 -21.99 -15.26 -12.02
C ARG A 162 -21.70 -15.07 -13.50
N TYR A 163 -20.86 -14.11 -13.87
CA TYR A 163 -20.45 -13.94 -15.26
C TYR A 163 -19.56 -15.09 -15.75
N VAL A 164 -18.64 -15.58 -14.94
CA VAL A 164 -17.86 -16.79 -15.26
C VAL A 164 -18.77 -17.98 -15.54
N ASP A 165 -19.86 -18.12 -14.77
CA ASP A 165 -20.83 -19.22 -14.95
C ASP A 165 -21.59 -19.08 -16.27
N LEU A 166 -21.92 -17.87 -16.69
CA LEU A 166 -22.65 -17.57 -17.94
C LEU A 166 -21.80 -17.72 -19.20
N ILE A 167 -20.46 -17.75 -19.08
CA ILE A 167 -19.59 -18.00 -20.22
C ILE A 167 -19.80 -19.44 -20.69
N ASP A 168 -20.24 -19.62 -21.90
CA ASP A 168 -20.36 -20.91 -22.57
C ASP A 168 -19.74 -20.83 -23.97
N ASP A 169 -19.68 -21.96 -24.65
CA ASP A 169 -19.15 -22.10 -26.01
C ASP A 169 -20.03 -21.42 -27.07
N GLN A 170 -21.24 -20.98 -26.72
CA GLN A 170 -22.18 -20.35 -27.62
C GLN A 170 -22.09 -18.82 -27.63
N ILE A 171 -21.38 -18.21 -26.68
CA ILE A 171 -21.30 -16.75 -26.55
C ILE A 171 -20.61 -16.12 -27.77
N LEU A 172 -19.57 -16.75 -28.31
CA LEU A 172 -18.83 -16.27 -29.47
C LEU A 172 -19.06 -17.18 -30.69
N GLN A 173 -20.33 -17.47 -31.01
CA GLN A 173 -20.66 -18.24 -32.20
C GLN A 173 -20.11 -17.55 -33.46
N ASN A 174 -19.44 -18.34 -34.30
CA ASN A 174 -18.74 -17.92 -35.52
C ASN A 174 -17.37 -17.22 -35.30
N GLU A 175 -16.86 -17.15 -34.11
CA GLU A 175 -15.49 -16.77 -33.82
C GLU A 175 -14.69 -18.01 -33.46
N GLY A 176 -13.52 -18.21 -34.03
CA GLY A 176 -12.70 -19.41 -33.79
C GLY A 176 -11.20 -19.14 -33.84
N GLN A 177 -10.83 -17.91 -34.14
CA GLN A 177 -9.45 -17.45 -34.14
C GLN A 177 -9.02 -16.98 -32.76
N THR A 178 -7.74 -16.65 -32.60
CA THR A 178 -7.16 -16.36 -31.30
C THR A 178 -6.37 -15.06 -31.38
N ALA A 179 -6.96 -13.95 -30.89
CA ALA A 179 -6.38 -12.62 -30.88
C ALA A 179 -5.76 -12.26 -29.51
N ILE A 180 -4.72 -13.01 -29.07
CA ILE A 180 -4.06 -12.80 -27.77
C ILE A 180 -3.57 -11.37 -27.59
N GLY A 181 -2.92 -10.80 -28.66
CA GLY A 181 -2.36 -9.45 -28.59
C GLY A 181 -3.43 -8.38 -28.35
N ASP A 182 -4.59 -8.49 -29.01
CA ASP A 182 -5.68 -7.55 -28.80
C ASP A 182 -6.31 -7.71 -27.40
N GLY A 183 -6.42 -8.95 -26.89
CA GLY A 183 -6.85 -9.25 -25.54
C GLY A 183 -5.94 -8.62 -24.47
N LEU A 184 -4.63 -8.75 -24.64
CA LEU A 184 -3.64 -8.11 -23.77
C LEU A 184 -3.73 -6.58 -23.85
N ALA A 185 -3.87 -6.01 -25.06
CA ALA A 185 -3.97 -4.56 -25.23
C ALA A 185 -5.23 -3.98 -24.54
N LEU A 186 -6.38 -4.66 -24.66
CA LEU A 186 -7.60 -4.27 -23.96
C LEU A 186 -7.44 -4.37 -22.42
N SER A 187 -6.77 -5.42 -21.95
CA SER A 187 -6.48 -5.60 -20.52
C SER A 187 -5.53 -4.52 -19.98
N ASN A 188 -4.47 -4.18 -20.73
CA ASN A 188 -3.57 -3.06 -20.43
C ASN A 188 -4.32 -1.73 -20.35
N TYR A 189 -5.20 -1.47 -21.32
CA TYR A 189 -6.01 -0.25 -21.33
C TYR A 189 -6.90 -0.15 -20.09
N MET A 190 -7.56 -1.26 -19.71
CA MET A 190 -8.43 -1.32 -18.55
C MET A 190 -7.67 -1.05 -17.24
N LEU A 191 -6.49 -1.65 -17.05
CA LEU A 191 -5.63 -1.44 -15.88
C LEU A 191 -5.05 -0.02 -15.85
N SER A 192 -4.52 0.47 -16.97
CA SER A 192 -3.92 1.81 -17.05
C SER A 192 -4.93 2.93 -16.80
N ARG A 193 -6.18 2.76 -17.24
CA ARG A 193 -7.25 3.71 -16.96
C ARG A 193 -7.51 3.81 -15.45
N GLN A 194 -7.56 2.68 -14.77
CA GLN A 194 -7.79 2.62 -13.33
C GLN A 194 -6.64 3.24 -12.52
N ALA A 195 -5.40 3.07 -12.96
CA ALA A 195 -4.24 3.72 -12.34
C ALA A 195 -4.34 5.26 -12.38
N ARG A 196 -4.85 5.83 -13.48
CA ARG A 196 -5.08 7.28 -13.62
C ARG A 196 -6.16 7.80 -12.68
N GLU A 197 -7.13 6.97 -12.31
CA GLU A 197 -8.21 7.31 -11.38
C GLU A 197 -7.78 7.25 -9.90
N GLY A 198 -6.47 7.05 -9.60
CA GLY A 198 -5.90 7.12 -8.26
C GLY A 198 -5.66 5.76 -7.56
N SER A 199 -5.83 4.66 -8.29
CA SER A 199 -5.41 3.36 -7.79
C SER A 199 -3.91 3.16 -8.03
N HIS A 200 -3.17 2.88 -6.95
CA HIS A 200 -1.73 2.61 -7.00
C HIS A 200 -1.41 1.14 -6.61
N GLY A 201 -2.35 0.22 -6.86
CA GLY A 201 -2.12 -1.21 -6.68
C GLY A 201 -1.16 -1.77 -7.73
N HIS A 202 -0.47 -2.88 -7.42
CA HIS A 202 0.23 -3.64 -8.43
C HIS A 202 -0.77 -4.22 -9.43
N GLN A 203 -0.45 -4.13 -10.70
CA GLN A 203 -1.32 -4.50 -11.81
C GLN A 203 -0.86 -5.82 -12.42
N VAL A 204 -1.78 -6.74 -12.57
CA VAL A 204 -1.48 -8.10 -13.03
C VAL A 204 -2.50 -8.55 -14.06
N ILE A 205 -2.05 -9.18 -15.13
CA ILE A 205 -2.89 -9.91 -16.09
C ILE A 205 -2.60 -11.39 -15.92
N VAL A 206 -3.64 -12.20 -15.78
CA VAL A 206 -3.56 -13.66 -15.78
C VAL A 206 -4.27 -14.17 -17.04
N LEU A 207 -3.47 -14.58 -18.00
CA LEU A 207 -3.94 -15.11 -19.29
C LEU A 207 -4.13 -16.63 -19.19
N PHE A 208 -5.32 -17.10 -19.53
CA PHE A 208 -5.64 -18.53 -19.72
C PHE A 208 -5.82 -18.79 -21.22
N THR A 209 -4.95 -19.60 -21.81
CA THR A 209 -4.92 -19.88 -23.25
C THR A 209 -4.22 -21.22 -23.51
N ASP A 210 -4.41 -21.81 -24.65
CA ASP A 210 -3.57 -22.92 -25.15
C ASP A 210 -2.32 -22.41 -25.92
N GLY A 211 -2.16 -21.08 -26.02
CA GLY A 211 -0.95 -20.45 -26.53
C GLY A 211 -0.94 -20.18 -28.03
N GLU A 212 -1.89 -20.68 -28.80
CA GLU A 212 -2.01 -20.36 -30.21
C GLU A 212 -2.46 -18.92 -30.41
N TYR A 213 -1.88 -18.23 -31.38
CA TYR A 213 -2.38 -16.94 -31.83
C TYR A 213 -2.22 -16.80 -33.34
N ASN A 214 -3.26 -16.36 -33.98
CA ASN A 214 -3.32 -16.29 -35.44
C ASN A 214 -3.99 -15.03 -35.95
N ARG A 215 -4.39 -14.12 -35.05
CA ARG A 215 -5.10 -12.87 -35.37
C ARG A 215 -4.71 -11.74 -34.43
N GLY A 216 -4.98 -10.50 -34.86
CA GLY A 216 -4.81 -9.29 -34.09
C GLY A 216 -3.38 -8.78 -34.04
N ARG A 217 -3.09 -7.98 -33.04
CA ARG A 217 -1.75 -7.42 -32.79
C ARG A 217 -0.76 -8.52 -32.38
N ASP A 218 0.52 -8.27 -32.63
CA ASP A 218 1.59 -9.15 -32.13
C ASP A 218 1.60 -9.13 -30.59
N PRO A 219 1.35 -10.28 -29.93
CA PRO A 219 1.34 -10.33 -28.47
C PRO A 219 2.71 -9.99 -27.85
N ILE A 220 3.81 -10.19 -28.58
CA ILE A 220 5.16 -9.88 -28.09
C ILE A 220 5.35 -8.36 -27.98
N GLU A 221 4.86 -7.60 -28.96
CA GLU A 221 4.85 -6.13 -28.92
C GLU A 221 4.03 -5.63 -27.71
N VAL A 222 2.82 -6.17 -27.54
CA VAL A 222 1.92 -5.76 -26.45
C VAL A 222 2.46 -6.14 -25.06
N LEU A 223 3.19 -7.27 -24.93
CA LEU A 223 3.90 -7.60 -23.70
C LEU A 223 5.02 -6.59 -23.38
N GLY A 224 5.63 -5.97 -24.38
CA GLY A 224 6.54 -4.83 -24.19
C GLY A 224 5.81 -3.63 -23.61
N GLU A 225 4.64 -3.28 -24.15
CA GLU A 225 3.78 -2.20 -23.64
C GLU A 225 3.33 -2.48 -22.18
N SER A 226 2.99 -3.74 -21.85
CA SER A 226 2.62 -4.15 -20.49
C SER A 226 3.78 -3.89 -19.52
N LYS A 227 5.00 -4.26 -19.90
CA LYS A 227 6.20 -4.03 -19.07
C LYS A 227 6.46 -2.55 -18.86
N ASP A 228 6.36 -1.73 -19.90
CA ASP A 228 6.56 -0.28 -19.81
C ASP A 228 5.51 0.40 -18.92
N ALA A 229 4.32 -0.19 -18.81
CA ALA A 229 3.25 0.23 -17.94
C ALA A 229 3.33 -0.37 -16.51
N ASP A 230 4.38 -1.12 -16.17
CA ASP A 230 4.55 -1.86 -14.91
C ASP A 230 3.41 -2.87 -14.64
N ILE A 231 2.84 -3.43 -15.70
CA ILE A 231 1.80 -4.46 -15.65
C ILE A 231 2.47 -5.83 -15.85
N ARG A 232 2.30 -6.71 -14.86
CA ARG A 232 2.87 -8.06 -14.92
C ARG A 232 1.90 -9.02 -15.56
N VAL A 233 2.38 -9.82 -16.51
CA VAL A 233 1.56 -10.80 -17.23
C VAL A 233 2.00 -12.20 -16.85
N HIS A 234 1.08 -13.01 -16.33
CA HIS A 234 1.26 -14.45 -16.11
C HIS A 234 0.43 -15.22 -17.12
N VAL A 235 0.95 -16.36 -17.56
CA VAL A 235 0.25 -17.27 -18.46
C VAL A 235 0.03 -18.60 -17.79
N ILE A 236 -1.21 -19.05 -17.79
CA ILE A 236 -1.59 -20.42 -17.45
C ILE A 236 -2.03 -21.10 -18.74
N GLY A 237 -1.15 -21.89 -19.27
CA GLY A 237 -1.40 -22.61 -20.51
C GLY A 237 -2.11 -23.92 -20.27
N VAL A 238 -3.05 -24.20 -21.13
CA VAL A 238 -3.83 -25.45 -21.11
C VAL A 238 -3.28 -26.37 -22.20
N ASP A 239 -2.69 -27.51 -21.81
CA ASP A 239 -2.05 -28.49 -22.70
C ASP A 239 -0.91 -27.90 -23.59
N LEU A 240 -0.20 -26.91 -23.09
CA LEU A 240 0.86 -26.17 -23.82
C LEU A 240 2.03 -27.03 -24.29
N ASP A 241 2.34 -28.16 -23.68
CA ASP A 241 3.55 -28.94 -23.95
C ASP A 241 3.64 -29.45 -25.41
N GLN A 242 2.53 -29.67 -26.05
CA GLN A 242 2.49 -30.03 -27.46
C GLN A 242 2.71 -28.81 -28.35
N GLU A 243 2.02 -27.72 -28.06
CA GLU A 243 2.06 -26.48 -28.82
C GLU A 243 3.45 -25.81 -28.78
N VAL A 244 4.10 -25.79 -27.61
CA VAL A 244 5.48 -25.25 -27.44
C VAL A 244 6.50 -26.04 -28.26
N LYS A 245 6.32 -27.36 -28.42
CA LYS A 245 7.23 -28.20 -29.23
C LYS A 245 7.04 -28.02 -30.73
N GLU A 246 5.80 -27.77 -31.14
CA GLU A 246 5.42 -27.73 -32.56
C GLU A 246 5.48 -26.30 -33.13
N LYS A 247 5.28 -25.26 -32.29
CA LYS A 247 5.15 -23.87 -32.71
C LYS A 247 6.16 -22.94 -32.04
N PRO A 248 7.23 -22.51 -32.78
CA PRO A 248 8.24 -21.60 -32.23
C PRO A 248 7.67 -20.26 -31.69
N ALA A 249 6.54 -19.80 -32.26
CA ALA A 249 5.90 -18.57 -31.86
C ALA A 249 5.34 -18.66 -30.42
N VAL A 250 4.77 -19.81 -30.04
CA VAL A 250 4.28 -20.04 -28.66
C VAL A 250 5.45 -20.02 -27.66
N MET A 251 6.55 -20.68 -28.02
CA MET A 251 7.77 -20.65 -27.19
C MET A 251 8.32 -19.22 -27.03
N GLN A 252 8.31 -18.43 -28.08
CA GLN A 252 8.76 -17.03 -28.02
C GLN A 252 7.85 -16.18 -27.12
N LEU A 253 6.54 -16.38 -27.18
CA LEU A 253 5.57 -15.73 -26.29
C LEU A 253 5.88 -16.04 -24.83
N MET A 254 6.02 -17.32 -24.48
CA MET A 254 6.32 -17.76 -23.10
C MET A 254 7.64 -17.18 -22.57
N ASN A 255 8.69 -17.24 -23.39
CA ASN A 255 10.00 -16.66 -23.04
C ASN A 255 9.92 -15.15 -22.82
N THR A 256 9.08 -14.44 -23.58
CA THR A 256 8.91 -12.99 -23.44
C THR A 256 8.15 -12.66 -22.14
N VAL A 257 7.14 -13.43 -21.80
CA VAL A 257 6.44 -13.32 -20.50
C VAL A 257 7.42 -13.43 -19.34
N GLU A 258 8.28 -14.45 -19.35
CA GLU A 258 9.26 -14.68 -18.28
C GLU A 258 10.33 -13.57 -18.20
N ARG A 259 10.83 -13.09 -19.34
CA ARG A 259 11.77 -11.95 -19.41
C ARG A 259 11.16 -10.65 -18.87
N ASN A 260 9.85 -10.50 -18.96
CA ASN A 260 9.12 -9.35 -18.45
C ASN A 260 8.71 -9.51 -16.97
N GLY A 261 9.20 -10.55 -16.28
CA GLY A 261 8.95 -10.77 -14.85
C GLY A 261 7.66 -11.53 -14.53
N GLY A 262 6.95 -12.00 -15.55
CA GLY A 262 5.82 -12.91 -15.42
C GLY A 262 6.27 -14.36 -15.17
N LYS A 263 5.29 -15.25 -15.06
CA LYS A 263 5.49 -16.70 -14.95
C LYS A 263 4.56 -17.41 -15.92
N THR A 264 5.07 -18.52 -16.45
CA THR A 264 4.33 -19.42 -17.32
C THR A 264 4.11 -20.75 -16.62
N TYR A 265 2.92 -21.26 -16.70
CA TYR A 265 2.55 -22.56 -16.12
C TYR A 265 1.88 -23.40 -17.20
N ASN A 266 2.28 -24.65 -17.32
CA ASN A 266 1.57 -25.62 -18.14
C ASN A 266 0.63 -26.44 -17.27
N ALA A 267 -0.61 -26.60 -17.67
CA ALA A 267 -1.62 -27.34 -16.97
C ALA A 267 -2.24 -28.43 -17.88
N GLU A 268 -1.95 -29.68 -17.59
CA GLU A 268 -2.51 -30.84 -18.26
C GLU A 268 -3.76 -31.36 -17.57
N SER A 269 -4.05 -30.84 -16.37
CA SER A 269 -5.23 -31.24 -15.60
C SER A 269 -5.84 -30.04 -14.86
N GLU A 270 -7.11 -30.17 -14.47
CA GLU A 270 -7.79 -29.16 -13.64
C GLU A 270 -7.04 -28.90 -12.32
N ARG A 271 -6.35 -29.91 -11.77
CA ARG A 271 -5.54 -29.75 -10.55
C ARG A 271 -4.33 -28.84 -10.79
N ASP A 272 -3.71 -28.96 -11.96
CA ASP A 272 -2.56 -28.13 -12.33
C ASP A 272 -2.98 -26.68 -12.56
N LEU A 273 -4.16 -26.45 -13.18
CA LEU A 273 -4.73 -25.09 -13.31
C LEU A 273 -4.94 -24.43 -11.94
N VAL A 274 -5.50 -25.16 -10.97
CA VAL A 274 -5.68 -24.63 -9.62
C VAL A 274 -4.34 -24.42 -8.92
N ALA A 275 -3.36 -25.31 -9.11
CA ALA A 275 -2.03 -25.18 -8.52
C ALA A 275 -1.29 -23.96 -9.09
N ALA A 276 -1.33 -23.76 -10.40
CA ALA A 276 -0.75 -22.60 -11.09
C ALA A 276 -1.38 -21.29 -10.58
N SER A 277 -2.69 -21.25 -10.46
CA SER A 277 -3.43 -20.09 -9.93
C SER A 277 -2.99 -19.73 -8.50
N ARG A 278 -2.80 -20.73 -7.63
CA ARG A 278 -2.30 -20.54 -6.26
C ARG A 278 -0.83 -20.07 -6.23
N ALA A 279 -0.01 -20.59 -7.14
CA ALA A 279 1.39 -20.20 -7.23
C ALA A 279 1.52 -18.71 -7.61
N ILE A 280 0.73 -18.24 -8.57
CA ILE A 280 0.66 -16.81 -8.94
C ILE A 280 0.21 -15.97 -7.74
N ASP A 281 -0.82 -16.41 -7.01
CA ASP A 281 -1.29 -15.71 -5.81
C ASP A 281 -0.18 -15.54 -4.76
N SER A 282 0.60 -16.58 -4.51
CA SER A 282 1.69 -16.54 -3.53
C SER A 282 2.83 -15.60 -3.95
N ILE A 283 3.15 -15.53 -5.25
CA ILE A 283 4.19 -14.66 -5.79
C ILE A 283 3.77 -13.20 -5.65
N GLU A 284 2.59 -12.87 -6.12
CA GLU A 284 2.11 -11.49 -6.15
C GLU A 284 1.88 -10.93 -4.73
N LYS A 285 1.35 -11.73 -3.81
CA LYS A 285 1.20 -11.34 -2.40
C LYS A 285 2.53 -11.15 -1.69
N SER A 286 3.56 -11.91 -2.02
CA SER A 286 4.90 -11.76 -1.43
C SER A 286 5.56 -10.42 -1.80
N LEU A 287 5.22 -9.86 -2.95
CA LEU A 287 5.73 -8.57 -3.44
C LEU A 287 5.01 -7.37 -2.79
N LEU A 288 3.82 -7.60 -2.25
CA LEU A 288 3.03 -6.60 -1.52
C LEU A 288 3.53 -6.35 -0.10
N ILE A 289 4.66 -6.92 0.34
CA ILE A 289 5.22 -6.65 1.67
C ILE A 289 5.39 -5.14 1.82
N SER A 290 4.40 -4.57 2.42
CA SER A 290 4.17 -3.15 2.56
C SER A 290 5.35 -2.47 3.25
N LYS A 291 5.84 -1.40 2.64
CA LYS A 291 6.55 -0.37 3.37
C LYS A 291 5.59 0.17 4.43
N VAL A 292 5.80 -0.22 5.68
CA VAL A 292 5.09 0.35 6.82
C VAL A 292 5.43 1.84 6.85
N TYR A 293 4.53 2.67 6.41
CA TYR A 293 4.64 4.12 6.60
C TYR A 293 4.38 4.40 8.08
N VAL A 294 5.45 4.62 8.83
CA VAL A 294 5.37 5.15 10.19
C VAL A 294 5.06 6.64 10.06
N GLN A 295 3.82 7.02 10.29
CA GLN A 295 3.43 8.42 10.32
C GLN A 295 3.66 8.96 11.74
N ASP A 296 4.64 9.85 11.89
CA ASP A 296 4.93 10.50 13.16
C ASP A 296 3.85 11.56 13.47
N VAL A 297 3.02 11.31 14.48
CA VAL A 297 2.00 12.28 14.94
C VAL A 297 2.64 13.27 15.90
N PRO A 298 2.65 14.57 15.58
CA PRO A 298 3.23 15.59 16.45
C PRO A 298 2.34 15.80 17.69
N VAL A 299 2.94 15.68 18.87
CA VAL A 299 2.25 15.88 20.17
C VAL A 299 2.75 17.09 20.94
N TYR A 300 3.39 18.05 20.25
CA TYR A 300 3.90 19.28 20.87
C TYR A 300 2.81 20.09 21.60
N GLN A 301 1.56 19.98 21.18
CA GLN A 301 0.42 20.64 21.78
C GLN A 301 0.23 20.26 23.26
N TRP A 302 0.54 19.05 23.64
CA TRP A 302 0.44 18.55 25.02
C TRP A 302 1.40 19.26 25.98
N PHE A 303 2.47 19.84 25.44
CA PHE A 303 3.47 20.62 26.17
C PHE A 303 3.23 22.13 25.99
N ALA A 304 2.84 22.59 24.81
CA ALA A 304 2.64 23.98 24.49
C ALA A 304 1.42 24.61 25.23
N VAL A 305 0.31 23.89 25.32
CA VAL A 305 -0.89 24.39 25.99
C VAL A 305 -0.68 24.59 27.50
N PRO A 306 -0.16 23.59 28.27
CA PRO A 306 0.18 23.80 29.67
C PRO A 306 1.24 24.86 29.88
N ALA A 307 2.22 25.00 28.96
CA ALA A 307 3.22 26.06 29.03
C ALA A 307 2.59 27.45 28.96
N LEU A 308 1.63 27.65 28.04
CA LEU A 308 0.90 28.91 27.90
C LEU A 308 0.10 29.23 29.18
N VAL A 309 -0.59 28.25 29.74
CA VAL A 309 -1.34 28.39 31.00
C VAL A 309 -0.41 28.81 32.15
N CYS A 310 0.74 28.15 32.30
CA CYS A 310 1.73 28.48 33.31
C CYS A 310 2.31 29.90 33.09
N LEU A 311 2.52 30.31 31.85
CA LEU A 311 3.04 31.63 31.53
C LEU A 311 2.05 32.73 31.92
N VAL A 312 0.77 32.57 31.57
CA VAL A 312 -0.32 33.49 31.94
C VAL A 312 -0.47 33.53 33.46
N ALA A 313 -0.45 32.38 34.15
CA ALA A 313 -0.49 32.31 35.60
C ALA A 313 0.70 33.03 36.28
N ALA A 314 1.93 32.82 35.75
CA ALA A 314 3.11 33.51 36.25
C ALA A 314 3.02 35.02 36.09
N MET A 315 2.47 35.50 34.96
CA MET A 315 2.23 36.94 34.74
C MET A 315 1.15 37.47 35.65
N GLY A 316 0.04 36.74 35.82
CA GLY A 316 -1.05 37.14 36.74
C GLY A 316 -0.61 37.21 38.19
N LEU A 317 0.18 36.22 38.66
CA LEU A 317 0.74 36.21 40.00
C LEU A 317 1.67 37.41 40.23
N ARG A 318 2.43 37.88 39.23
CA ARG A 318 3.27 39.07 39.30
C ARG A 318 2.46 40.39 39.38
N ALA A 319 1.24 40.41 38.89
CA ALA A 319 0.36 41.60 39.00
C ALA A 319 -0.21 41.78 40.43
N ILE A 320 -0.14 40.75 41.29
CA ILE A 320 -0.61 40.82 42.67
C ILE A 320 0.49 41.49 43.53
N PRO A 321 0.20 42.54 44.28
CA PRO A 321 1.20 43.30 45.11
C PRO A 321 1.99 42.41 46.07
N TYR A 322 1.46 41.31 46.53
CA TYR A 322 2.09 40.36 47.46
C TYR A 322 3.34 39.67 46.84
N PHE A 323 3.33 39.48 45.54
CA PHE A 323 4.39 38.81 44.80
C PHE A 323 5.36 39.74 44.10
N VAL A 324 5.09 41.04 44.16
CA VAL A 324 6.00 42.07 43.59
C VAL A 324 7.21 42.23 44.53
N ASP A 325 8.40 41.90 44.07
CA ASP A 325 9.62 42.20 44.80
C ASP A 325 9.82 43.74 44.72
N GLN A 326 9.51 44.44 45.82
CA GLN A 326 9.94 45.82 46.00
C GLN A 326 11.43 45.82 46.34
N THR A 327 12.27 45.65 45.31
CA THR A 327 13.71 45.93 45.38
C THR A 327 14.14 46.64 44.15
#